data_784b8128e2f43a499aeea496681f988b
#
_entry.id   784b8128e2f43a499aeea496681f988b
#
_cell.length_a   1.000
_cell.length_b   1.000
_cell.length_c   1.000
_cell.angle_alpha   90.00
_cell.angle_beta   90.00
_cell.angle_gamma   90.00
#
_symmetry.space_group_name_H-M   'P 1'
#
loop_
_entity.id
_entity.type
_entity.pdbx_description
1 polymer ?
#
loop_
_entity_poly.entity_id
_entity_poly.type
_entity_poly.pdbx_seq_one_letter_code
_entity_poly.pdbx_strand_id
1 'polypeptide(L)'
;MKESIHKYFKVGLISFMAYPANMRGEDPNILEAVKKVAGDDYFDAIELNWIKDPAKRGEVKKLLESSHLTVCYGAQPRLLTTGLNANHLDEAERQKAEATLREAIDEAEFLGAGGIAFLSGKWAEETKEQSYAQLLKTTRNLCDYAKPKGMKVELEVFDYDIAKASLIGPAPLAARFAADMRQSHQNFGLLIDLSHIPMTYETPEFVVRTLRPYLTHFHLGNTVCADPKAEGYGDEHQRFGFPGGSNDTKQVLDYLQVLKN
;
A
#
# COMPACT_ATOMS: atom_id res chain seq x y z
N MET A 1 15.33 12.15 15.02
CA MET A 1 15.87 13.11 14.01
C MET A 1 16.03 14.49 14.65
N LYS A 2 17.06 15.25 14.27
CA LYS A 2 17.26 16.65 14.74
C LYS A 2 16.68 17.70 13.79
N GLU A 3 16.23 17.28 12.62
CA GLU A 3 15.70 18.14 11.54
C GLU A 3 14.28 17.71 11.19
N SER A 4 13.54 18.59 10.50
CA SER A 4 12.18 18.29 10.04
C SER A 4 12.15 17.05 9.14
N ILE A 5 11.13 16.21 9.27
CA ILE A 5 10.88 15.04 8.42
C ILE A 5 10.76 15.45 6.94
N HIS A 6 10.16 16.60 6.65
CA HIS A 6 9.97 17.14 5.28
C HIS A 6 11.27 17.43 4.53
N LYS A 7 12.41 17.46 5.24
CA LYS A 7 13.73 17.55 4.58
C LYS A 7 14.09 16.26 3.83
N TYR A 8 13.55 15.13 4.26
CA TYR A 8 13.93 13.81 3.79
C TYR A 8 12.83 13.07 3.04
N PHE A 9 11.57 13.33 3.42
CA PHE A 9 10.41 12.61 2.91
C PHE A 9 9.27 13.59 2.64
N LYS A 10 8.39 13.23 1.72
CA LYS A 10 7.06 13.81 1.62
C LYS A 10 6.16 13.13 2.65
N VAL A 11 5.53 13.92 3.50
CA VAL A 11 4.59 13.40 4.51
C VAL A 11 3.20 13.37 3.90
N GLY A 12 2.56 12.20 3.93
CA GLY A 12 1.25 12.00 3.34
C GLY A 12 0.22 11.44 4.30
N LEU A 13 -1.05 11.57 3.92
CA LEU A 13 -2.18 10.97 4.61
C LEU A 13 -2.86 9.94 3.72
N ILE A 14 -3.07 8.73 4.24
CA ILE A 14 -3.89 7.70 3.60
C ILE A 14 -5.35 8.04 3.86
N SER A 15 -6.05 8.59 2.84
CA SER A 15 -7.37 9.17 3.01
C SER A 15 -8.42 8.18 3.47
N PHE A 16 -8.38 6.94 2.97
CA PHE A 16 -9.34 5.91 3.32
C PHE A 16 -9.09 5.27 4.71
N MET A 17 -7.92 5.48 5.29
CA MET A 17 -7.65 5.13 6.68
C MET A 17 -8.10 6.24 7.63
N ALA A 18 -7.85 7.51 7.28
CA ALA A 18 -8.29 8.66 8.06
C ALA A 18 -9.81 8.92 7.97
N TYR A 19 -10.41 8.56 6.82
CA TYR A 19 -11.85 8.68 6.53
C TYR A 19 -12.38 7.33 6.04
N PRO A 20 -12.71 6.38 6.94
CA PRO A 20 -13.05 4.98 6.59
C PRO A 20 -14.25 4.80 5.66
N ALA A 21 -15.14 5.81 5.57
CA ALA A 21 -16.24 5.82 4.60
C ALA A 21 -15.73 5.70 3.14
N ASN A 22 -14.50 6.17 2.87
CA ASN A 22 -13.87 6.09 1.54
C ASN A 22 -13.40 4.67 1.15
N MET A 23 -13.31 3.74 2.09
CA MET A 23 -12.76 2.40 1.86
C MET A 23 -13.40 1.66 0.68
N ARG A 24 -14.70 1.83 0.48
CA ARG A 24 -15.47 1.18 -0.60
C ARG A 24 -15.68 2.06 -1.84
N GLY A 25 -15.13 3.27 -1.85
CA GLY A 25 -15.25 4.21 -2.97
C GLY A 25 -16.64 4.84 -3.14
N GLU A 26 -17.46 4.83 -2.11
CA GLU A 26 -18.87 5.28 -2.14
C GLU A 26 -19.14 6.47 -1.22
N ASP A 27 -18.10 7.06 -0.62
CA ASP A 27 -18.28 8.17 0.32
C ASP A 27 -18.85 9.42 -0.39
N PRO A 28 -20.01 9.90 0.05
CA PRO A 28 -20.59 11.13 -0.46
C PRO A 28 -19.72 12.38 -0.13
N ASN A 29 -18.87 12.29 0.87
CA ASN A 29 -18.08 13.41 1.40
C ASN A 29 -16.60 13.38 1.00
N ILE A 30 -16.21 12.54 0.03
CA ILE A 30 -14.81 12.40 -0.40
C ILE A 30 -14.15 13.75 -0.73
N LEU A 31 -14.87 14.67 -1.38
CA LEU A 31 -14.35 15.99 -1.73
C LEU A 31 -13.98 16.81 -0.49
N GLU A 32 -14.81 16.75 0.57
CA GLU A 32 -14.53 17.46 1.82
C GLU A 32 -13.34 16.84 2.58
N ALA A 33 -13.18 15.52 2.52
CA ALA A 33 -12.02 14.84 3.07
C ALA A 33 -10.72 15.31 2.36
N VAL A 34 -10.73 15.33 1.03
CA VAL A 34 -9.58 15.80 0.23
C VAL A 34 -9.29 17.29 0.48
N LYS A 35 -10.31 18.14 0.59
CA LYS A 35 -10.16 19.58 0.92
C LYS A 35 -9.46 19.79 2.26
N LYS A 36 -9.81 19.00 3.28
CA LYS A 36 -9.17 19.09 4.60
C LYS A 36 -7.68 18.78 4.52
N VAL A 37 -7.30 17.73 3.78
CA VAL A 37 -5.89 17.38 3.61
C VAL A 37 -5.16 18.43 2.78
N ALA A 38 -5.77 18.92 1.68
CA ALA A 38 -5.18 19.95 0.84
C ALA A 38 -5.05 21.32 1.52
N GLY A 39 -5.85 21.58 2.55
CA GLY A 39 -5.79 22.79 3.36
C GLY A 39 -4.84 22.71 4.57
N ASP A 40 -4.17 21.59 4.77
CA ASP A 40 -3.23 21.40 5.88
C ASP A 40 -1.79 21.35 5.32
N ASP A 41 -1.03 22.42 5.57
CA ASP A 41 0.35 22.58 5.08
C ASP A 41 1.34 21.54 5.68
N TYR A 42 0.91 20.71 6.62
CA TYR A 42 1.72 19.63 7.15
C TYR A 42 1.86 18.47 6.15
N PHE A 43 0.87 18.27 5.27
CA PHE A 43 0.89 17.16 4.32
C PHE A 43 1.41 17.59 2.95
N ASP A 44 2.40 16.86 2.43
CA ASP A 44 2.94 17.01 1.08
C ASP A 44 2.28 16.04 0.08
N ALA A 45 1.54 15.03 0.59
CA ALA A 45 0.95 13.99 -0.22
C ALA A 45 -0.40 13.52 0.34
N ILE A 46 -1.22 12.95 -0.54
CA ILE A 46 -2.44 12.24 -0.18
C ILE A 46 -2.46 10.90 -0.92
N GLU A 47 -2.84 9.84 -0.20
CA GLU A 47 -3.12 8.54 -0.82
C GLU A 47 -4.63 8.34 -0.91
N LEU A 48 -5.12 8.22 -2.13
CA LEU A 48 -6.50 7.95 -2.46
C LEU A 48 -6.69 6.46 -2.78
N ASN A 49 -7.93 6.03 -2.79
CA ASN A 49 -8.38 4.80 -3.42
C ASN A 49 -9.47 5.11 -4.45
N TRP A 50 -10.24 4.10 -4.85
CA TRP A 50 -11.28 4.31 -5.84
C TRP A 50 -12.35 5.32 -5.43
N ILE A 51 -12.85 6.05 -6.42
CA ILE A 51 -14.00 6.96 -6.32
C ILE A 51 -14.99 6.54 -7.40
N LYS A 52 -16.01 5.77 -7.01
CA LYS A 52 -16.95 5.15 -7.97
C LYS A 52 -17.81 6.17 -8.71
N ASP A 53 -18.18 7.26 -8.06
CA ASP A 53 -18.96 8.34 -8.68
C ASP A 53 -18.07 9.17 -9.62
N PRO A 54 -18.32 9.15 -10.95
CA PRO A 54 -17.50 9.88 -11.92
C PRO A 54 -17.54 11.40 -11.73
N ALA A 55 -18.66 11.96 -11.26
CA ALA A 55 -18.79 13.40 -11.05
C ALA A 55 -17.89 13.83 -9.87
N LYS A 56 -17.96 13.13 -8.76
CA LYS A 56 -17.10 13.36 -7.59
C LYS A 56 -15.62 13.15 -7.92
N ARG A 57 -15.30 12.11 -8.69
CA ARG A 57 -13.94 11.87 -9.16
C ARG A 57 -13.41 13.04 -9.99
N GLY A 58 -14.24 13.62 -10.83
CA GLY A 58 -13.91 14.84 -11.61
C GLY A 58 -13.71 16.07 -10.73
N GLU A 59 -14.50 16.24 -9.66
CA GLU A 59 -14.34 17.34 -8.69
C GLU A 59 -13.06 17.17 -7.87
N VAL A 60 -12.78 15.97 -7.40
CA VAL A 60 -11.54 15.64 -6.66
C VAL A 60 -10.32 15.88 -7.53
N LYS A 61 -10.33 15.46 -8.82
CA LYS A 61 -9.24 15.75 -9.77
C LYS A 61 -8.95 17.25 -9.86
N LYS A 62 -9.96 18.07 -10.08
CA LYS A 62 -9.80 19.55 -10.18
C LYS A 62 -9.20 20.15 -8.92
N LEU A 63 -9.61 19.66 -7.75
CA LEU A 63 -9.05 20.09 -6.46
C LEU A 63 -7.57 19.71 -6.36
N LEU A 64 -7.22 18.49 -6.69
CA LEU A 64 -5.84 17.99 -6.65
C LEU A 64 -4.93 18.75 -7.62
N GLU A 65 -5.39 19.03 -8.84
CA GLU A 65 -4.65 19.82 -9.84
C GLU A 65 -4.32 21.24 -9.36
N SER A 66 -5.15 21.81 -8.48
CA SER A 66 -4.93 23.13 -7.88
C SER A 66 -4.22 23.09 -6.53
N SER A 67 -3.94 21.91 -5.99
CA SER A 67 -3.28 21.72 -4.69
C SER A 67 -1.77 21.53 -4.84
N HIS A 68 -1.07 21.60 -3.72
CA HIS A 68 0.36 21.28 -3.64
C HIS A 68 0.64 19.78 -3.45
N LEU A 69 -0.40 18.96 -3.30
CA LEU A 69 -0.28 17.56 -2.88
C LEU A 69 0.25 16.67 -4.01
N THR A 70 1.20 15.83 -3.67
CA THR A 70 1.53 14.65 -4.46
C THR A 70 0.44 13.60 -4.28
N VAL A 71 -0.08 13.05 -5.38
CA VAL A 71 -1.13 12.02 -5.33
C VAL A 71 -0.51 10.64 -5.37
N CYS A 72 -0.85 9.80 -4.39
CA CYS A 72 -0.61 8.37 -4.36
C CYS A 72 -1.96 7.62 -4.48
N TYR A 73 -1.93 6.36 -4.89
CA TYR A 73 -3.15 5.58 -5.07
C TYR A 73 -3.01 4.17 -4.51
N GLY A 74 -3.79 3.87 -3.46
CA GLY A 74 -3.91 2.56 -2.85
C GLY A 74 -5.02 1.74 -3.51
N ALA A 75 -4.66 0.68 -4.24
CA ALA A 75 -5.62 -0.25 -4.84
C ALA A 75 -5.94 -1.46 -3.93
N GLN A 76 -5.32 -1.54 -2.74
CA GLN A 76 -5.56 -2.61 -1.77
C GLN A 76 -7.05 -2.78 -1.43
N PRO A 77 -7.83 -1.70 -1.17
CA PRO A 77 -9.25 -1.81 -0.88
C PRO A 77 -10.06 -2.46 -2.02
N ARG A 78 -9.66 -2.31 -3.28
CA ARG A 78 -10.34 -2.95 -4.41
C ARG A 78 -10.28 -4.48 -4.32
N LEU A 79 -9.13 -5.03 -3.91
CA LEU A 79 -8.96 -6.47 -3.73
C LEU A 79 -9.61 -6.94 -2.42
N LEU A 80 -9.34 -6.26 -1.30
CA LEU A 80 -9.79 -6.67 0.02
C LEU A 80 -11.31 -6.64 0.16
N THR A 81 -11.98 -5.61 -0.35
CA THR A 81 -13.44 -5.46 -0.21
C THR A 81 -14.24 -6.33 -1.19
N THR A 82 -13.60 -6.86 -2.22
CA THR A 82 -14.22 -7.74 -3.23
C THR A 82 -13.79 -9.19 -3.10
N GLY A 83 -12.78 -9.49 -2.26
CA GLY A 83 -12.25 -10.85 -2.08
C GLY A 83 -11.43 -11.35 -3.29
N LEU A 84 -11.00 -10.45 -4.19
CA LEU A 84 -10.19 -10.81 -5.35
C LEU A 84 -8.74 -11.10 -4.94
N ASN A 85 -8.11 -12.06 -5.63
CA ASN A 85 -6.76 -12.52 -5.35
C ASN A 85 -5.87 -12.45 -6.59
N ALA A 86 -4.85 -11.58 -6.55
CA ALA A 86 -3.91 -11.35 -7.65
C ALA A 86 -2.99 -12.55 -7.94
N ASN A 87 -2.90 -13.51 -7.02
CA ASN A 87 -2.15 -14.76 -7.17
C ASN A 87 -3.04 -16.02 -7.21
N HIS A 88 -4.31 -15.88 -7.56
CA HIS A 88 -5.24 -16.99 -7.62
C HIS A 88 -4.77 -18.05 -8.61
N LEU A 89 -4.91 -19.35 -8.25
CA LEU A 89 -4.45 -20.46 -9.11
C LEU A 89 -5.38 -20.66 -10.32
N ASP A 90 -6.68 -20.43 -10.16
CA ASP A 90 -7.60 -20.36 -11.28
C ASP A 90 -7.35 -19.10 -12.09
N GLU A 91 -7.10 -19.28 -13.40
CA GLU A 91 -6.71 -18.17 -14.28
C GLU A 91 -7.84 -17.16 -14.48
N ALA A 92 -9.11 -17.58 -14.50
CA ALA A 92 -10.24 -16.66 -14.67
C ALA A 92 -10.40 -15.77 -13.44
N GLU A 93 -10.24 -16.33 -12.23
CA GLU A 93 -10.26 -15.54 -10.98
C GLU A 93 -9.06 -14.60 -10.88
N ARG A 94 -7.85 -15.05 -11.25
CA ARG A 94 -6.67 -14.19 -11.32
C ARG A 94 -6.88 -13.02 -12.28
N GLN A 95 -7.46 -13.28 -13.47
CA GLN A 95 -7.75 -12.23 -14.46
C GLN A 95 -8.77 -11.20 -13.97
N LYS A 96 -9.75 -11.58 -13.13
CA LYS A 96 -10.66 -10.60 -12.49
C LYS A 96 -9.90 -9.65 -11.58
N ALA A 97 -8.96 -10.17 -10.78
CA ALA A 97 -8.11 -9.34 -9.95
C ALA A 97 -7.20 -8.41 -10.79
N GLU A 98 -6.60 -8.94 -11.87
CA GLU A 98 -5.81 -8.14 -12.80
C GLU A 98 -6.64 -7.03 -13.46
N ALA A 99 -7.87 -7.34 -13.89
CA ALA A 99 -8.76 -6.37 -14.54
C ALA A 99 -9.09 -5.20 -13.60
N THR A 100 -9.47 -5.46 -12.35
CA THR A 100 -9.77 -4.40 -11.39
C THR A 100 -8.53 -3.55 -11.05
N LEU A 101 -7.33 -4.14 -11.08
CA LEU A 101 -6.08 -3.39 -10.89
C LEU A 101 -5.71 -2.54 -12.10
N ARG A 102 -6.05 -2.96 -13.33
CA ARG A 102 -5.92 -2.11 -14.53
C ARG A 102 -6.87 -0.92 -14.47
N GLU A 103 -8.12 -1.12 -14.02
CA GLU A 103 -9.04 -0.01 -13.75
C GLU A 103 -8.48 0.95 -12.68
N ALA A 104 -7.78 0.42 -11.67
CA ALA A 104 -7.10 1.23 -10.66
C ALA A 104 -5.98 2.08 -11.29
N ILE A 105 -5.20 1.53 -12.22
CA ILE A 105 -4.18 2.29 -12.96
C ILE A 105 -4.80 3.42 -13.77
N ASP A 106 -5.91 3.16 -14.47
CA ASP A 106 -6.61 4.18 -15.27
C ASP A 106 -7.17 5.30 -14.38
N GLU A 107 -7.76 4.95 -13.24
CA GLU A 107 -8.27 5.95 -12.30
C GLU A 107 -7.14 6.73 -11.62
N ALA A 108 -6.07 6.06 -11.25
CA ALA A 108 -4.88 6.69 -10.67
C ALA A 108 -4.25 7.69 -11.66
N GLU A 109 -4.11 7.33 -12.93
CA GLU A 109 -3.67 8.23 -14.00
C GLU A 109 -4.60 9.44 -14.11
N PHE A 110 -5.91 9.21 -14.13
CA PHE A 110 -6.91 10.29 -14.21
C PHE A 110 -6.80 11.27 -13.04
N LEU A 111 -6.53 10.77 -11.82
CA LEU A 111 -6.37 11.58 -10.61
C LEU A 111 -4.98 12.22 -10.47
N GLY A 112 -4.04 11.93 -11.39
CA GLY A 112 -2.68 12.47 -11.37
C GLY A 112 -1.71 11.73 -10.46
N ALA A 113 -2.02 10.50 -10.05
CA ALA A 113 -1.10 9.67 -9.27
C ALA A 113 0.05 9.11 -10.11
N GLY A 114 1.23 9.02 -9.52
CA GLY A 114 2.43 8.48 -10.16
C GLY A 114 2.50 6.94 -10.24
N GLY A 115 1.52 6.24 -9.69
CA GLY A 115 1.45 4.78 -9.65
C GLY A 115 0.32 4.27 -8.79
N ILE A 116 0.24 2.95 -8.68
CA ILE A 116 -0.68 2.26 -7.77
C ILE A 116 0.09 1.36 -6.80
N ALA A 117 -0.44 1.21 -5.59
CA ALA A 117 -0.04 0.17 -4.64
C ALA A 117 -1.13 -0.91 -4.53
N PHE A 118 -0.74 -2.17 -4.44
CA PHE A 118 -1.63 -3.31 -4.24
C PHE A 118 -0.97 -4.38 -3.38
N LEU A 119 -1.70 -5.41 -2.95
CA LEU A 119 -1.18 -6.50 -2.13
C LEU A 119 -1.31 -7.85 -2.86
N SER A 120 -0.48 -8.83 -2.45
CA SER A 120 -0.70 -10.23 -2.80
C SER A 120 -1.88 -10.80 -2.01
N GLY A 121 -2.52 -11.82 -2.57
CA GLY A 121 -3.64 -12.48 -1.90
C GLY A 121 -3.21 -13.68 -1.04
N LYS A 122 -4.21 -14.38 -0.51
CA LYS A 122 -4.04 -15.61 0.27
C LYS A 122 -3.38 -16.72 -0.54
N TRP A 123 -2.76 -17.64 0.16
CA TRP A 123 -1.97 -18.72 -0.40
C TRP A 123 -2.06 -19.98 0.48
N ALA A 124 -1.54 -21.10 -0.01
CA ALA A 124 -1.36 -22.33 0.77
C ALA A 124 0.07 -22.85 0.54
N GLU A 125 0.65 -23.49 1.57
CA GLU A 125 2.06 -23.93 1.51
C GLU A 125 2.31 -24.91 0.35
N GLU A 126 1.38 -25.84 0.11
CA GLU A 126 1.48 -26.85 -0.95
C GLU A 126 1.49 -26.25 -2.36
N THR A 127 0.96 -25.04 -2.52
CA THR A 127 0.82 -24.35 -3.81
C THR A 127 1.54 -23.01 -3.85
N LYS A 128 2.42 -22.74 -2.90
CA LYS A 128 3.12 -21.47 -2.74
C LYS A 128 3.86 -21.02 -3.99
N GLU A 129 4.66 -21.89 -4.60
CA GLU A 129 5.43 -21.54 -5.80
C GLU A 129 4.50 -21.33 -7.02
N GLN A 130 3.37 -22.01 -7.09
CA GLN A 130 2.36 -21.76 -8.13
C GLN A 130 1.69 -20.41 -7.93
N SER A 131 1.29 -20.06 -6.70
CA SER A 131 0.75 -18.76 -6.36
C SER A 131 1.77 -17.64 -6.62
N TYR A 132 3.04 -17.89 -6.31
CA TYR A 132 4.14 -16.98 -6.62
C TYR A 132 4.27 -16.71 -8.13
N ALA A 133 4.21 -17.76 -8.95
CA ALA A 133 4.26 -17.63 -10.40
C ALA A 133 3.06 -16.85 -10.96
N GLN A 134 1.85 -17.07 -10.41
CA GLN A 134 0.65 -16.32 -10.78
C GLN A 134 0.76 -14.84 -10.40
N LEU A 135 1.31 -14.53 -9.21
CA LEU A 135 1.54 -13.15 -8.81
C LEU A 135 2.56 -12.46 -9.73
N LEU A 136 3.66 -13.14 -10.08
CA LEU A 136 4.64 -12.61 -11.06
C LEU A 136 3.96 -12.28 -12.39
N LYS A 137 3.11 -13.19 -12.90
CA LYS A 137 2.36 -12.97 -14.13
C LYS A 137 1.46 -11.73 -14.05
N THR A 138 0.64 -11.64 -13.00
CA THR A 138 -0.24 -10.49 -12.77
C THR A 138 0.57 -9.19 -12.70
N THR A 139 1.62 -9.17 -11.87
CA THR A 139 2.42 -7.96 -11.65
C THR A 139 3.14 -7.50 -12.91
N ARG A 140 3.68 -8.42 -13.72
CA ARG A 140 4.29 -8.10 -15.02
C ARG A 140 3.29 -7.46 -15.98
N ASN A 141 2.09 -8.05 -16.10
CA ASN A 141 1.02 -7.49 -16.93
C ASN A 141 0.59 -6.10 -16.48
N LEU A 142 0.54 -5.85 -15.17
CA LEU A 142 0.24 -4.51 -14.62
C LEU A 142 1.37 -3.52 -14.90
N CYS A 143 2.63 -3.94 -14.75
CA CYS A 143 3.78 -3.09 -15.07
C CYS A 143 3.84 -2.73 -16.56
N ASP A 144 3.56 -3.68 -17.45
CA ASP A 144 3.47 -3.43 -18.90
C ASP A 144 2.33 -2.46 -19.24
N TYR A 145 1.17 -2.60 -18.57
CA TYR A 145 0.03 -1.70 -18.74
C TYR A 145 0.29 -0.28 -18.21
N ALA A 146 1.00 -0.16 -17.09
CA ALA A 146 1.32 1.11 -16.45
C ALA A 146 2.48 1.86 -17.14
N LYS A 147 3.41 1.13 -17.77
CA LYS A 147 4.64 1.68 -18.36
C LYS A 147 4.41 2.79 -19.38
N PRO A 148 3.52 2.66 -20.40
CA PRO A 148 3.27 3.72 -21.37
C PRO A 148 2.63 4.96 -20.75
N LYS A 149 2.03 4.85 -19.56
CA LYS A 149 1.46 5.94 -18.77
C LYS A 149 2.50 6.62 -17.86
N GLY A 150 3.76 6.14 -17.84
CA GLY A 150 4.81 6.62 -16.97
C GLY A 150 4.62 6.26 -15.50
N MET A 151 3.75 5.30 -15.20
CA MET A 151 3.32 4.95 -13.84
C MET A 151 4.12 3.77 -13.27
N LYS A 152 4.26 3.78 -11.94
CA LYS A 152 4.82 2.68 -11.16
C LYS A 152 3.73 1.71 -10.70
N VAL A 153 4.14 0.48 -10.45
CA VAL A 153 3.34 -0.55 -9.79
C VAL A 153 4.08 -0.98 -8.54
N GLU A 154 3.46 -0.82 -7.39
CA GLU A 154 4.06 -1.09 -6.09
C GLU A 154 3.34 -2.25 -5.42
N LEU A 155 4.09 -3.26 -4.96
CA LEU A 155 3.55 -4.35 -4.17
C LEU A 155 3.80 -4.05 -2.70
N GLU A 156 2.73 -4.00 -1.92
CA GLU A 156 2.82 -3.84 -0.47
C GLU A 156 3.12 -5.18 0.21
N VAL A 157 4.08 -5.15 1.13
CA VAL A 157 4.48 -6.27 1.97
C VAL A 157 3.54 -6.31 3.18
N PHE A 158 2.72 -7.35 3.29
CA PHE A 158 1.71 -7.52 4.34
C PHE A 158 2.09 -8.58 5.37
N ASP A 159 1.19 -8.80 6.33
CA ASP A 159 1.29 -9.91 7.25
C ASP A 159 1.16 -11.26 6.51
N TYR A 160 1.85 -12.25 7.06
CA TYR A 160 2.00 -13.56 6.44
C TYR A 160 0.98 -14.60 6.93
N ASP A 161 0.56 -14.52 8.20
CA ASP A 161 -0.25 -15.54 8.86
C ASP A 161 -1.26 -15.02 9.91
N ILE A 162 -1.27 -13.73 10.20
CA ILE A 162 -2.08 -13.18 11.31
C ILE A 162 -3.45 -12.68 10.83
N ALA A 163 -3.50 -11.73 9.90
CA ALA A 163 -4.74 -11.08 9.50
C ALA A 163 -5.07 -11.25 8.02
N LYS A 164 -4.26 -10.69 7.13
CA LYS A 164 -4.47 -10.81 5.67
C LYS A 164 -3.91 -12.13 5.15
N ALA A 165 -2.90 -12.70 5.82
CA ALA A 165 -2.23 -13.93 5.43
C ALA A 165 -1.82 -13.91 3.95
N SER A 166 -1.11 -12.84 3.57
CA SER A 166 -0.71 -12.55 2.20
C SER A 166 0.53 -13.35 1.80
N LEU A 167 0.61 -13.75 0.53
CA LEU A 167 1.75 -14.53 0.02
C LEU A 167 3.08 -13.80 0.21
N ILE A 168 3.12 -12.49 -0.04
CA ILE A 168 4.32 -11.69 0.14
C ILE A 168 4.25 -10.95 1.47
N GLY A 169 4.91 -11.55 2.47
CA GLY A 169 5.00 -11.05 3.85
C GLY A 169 6.44 -10.89 4.31
N PRO A 170 7.21 -11.97 4.57
CA PRO A 170 8.59 -11.85 5.05
C PRO A 170 9.52 -11.16 4.04
N ALA A 171 10.40 -10.29 4.55
CA ALA A 171 11.30 -9.50 3.73
C ALA A 171 12.19 -10.32 2.76
N PRO A 172 12.73 -11.50 3.10
CA PRO A 172 13.48 -12.31 2.14
C PRO A 172 12.65 -12.76 0.93
N LEU A 173 11.36 -13.11 1.13
CA LEU A 173 10.47 -13.48 0.04
C LEU A 173 10.09 -12.26 -0.81
N ALA A 174 9.83 -11.13 -0.18
CA ALA A 174 9.58 -9.86 -0.87
C ALA A 174 10.79 -9.41 -1.70
N ALA A 175 12.02 -9.58 -1.17
CA ALA A 175 13.26 -9.30 -1.91
C ALA A 175 13.41 -10.21 -3.13
N ARG A 176 13.16 -11.52 -2.99
CA ARG A 176 13.15 -12.48 -4.13
C ARG A 176 12.17 -12.02 -5.20
N PHE A 177 10.94 -11.70 -4.81
CA PHE A 177 9.91 -11.26 -5.73
C PHE A 177 10.31 -9.97 -6.48
N ALA A 178 10.82 -8.99 -5.75
CA ALA A 178 11.26 -7.74 -6.33
C ALA A 178 12.46 -7.92 -7.27
N ALA A 179 13.40 -8.80 -6.93
CA ALA A 179 14.52 -9.14 -7.80
C ALA A 179 14.04 -9.78 -9.12
N ASP A 180 13.09 -10.72 -9.05
CA ASP A 180 12.52 -11.36 -10.24
C ASP A 180 11.72 -10.37 -11.12
N MET A 181 11.02 -9.43 -10.50
CA MET A 181 10.33 -8.37 -11.22
C MET A 181 11.30 -7.39 -11.90
N ARG A 182 12.33 -6.94 -11.18
CA ARG A 182 13.29 -5.94 -11.67
C ARG A 182 14.22 -6.45 -12.78
N GLN A 183 14.25 -7.76 -13.06
CA GLN A 183 14.92 -8.30 -14.25
C GLN A 183 14.36 -7.72 -15.55
N SER A 184 13.09 -7.36 -15.58
CA SER A 184 12.40 -6.89 -16.80
C SER A 184 11.57 -5.60 -16.63
N HIS A 185 11.17 -5.25 -15.41
CA HIS A 185 10.23 -4.15 -15.15
C HIS A 185 10.81 -3.14 -14.15
N GLN A 186 11.45 -2.09 -14.66
CA GLN A 186 12.05 -1.04 -13.82
C GLN A 186 11.00 -0.13 -13.17
N ASN A 187 9.76 -0.16 -13.64
CA ASN A 187 8.62 0.55 -13.05
C ASN A 187 7.91 -0.23 -11.93
N PHE A 188 8.51 -1.33 -11.45
CA PHE A 188 8.07 -2.04 -10.26
C PHE A 188 8.77 -1.53 -9.02
N GLY A 189 8.09 -1.49 -7.88
CA GLY A 189 8.64 -1.16 -6.56
C GLY A 189 7.95 -1.93 -5.43
N LEU A 190 8.47 -1.78 -4.21
CA LEU A 190 7.86 -2.29 -2.99
C LEU A 190 7.40 -1.14 -2.11
N LEU A 191 6.24 -1.34 -1.48
CA LEU A 191 5.74 -0.56 -0.37
C LEU A 191 5.90 -1.38 0.91
N ILE A 192 6.38 -0.78 2.00
CA ILE A 192 6.41 -1.39 3.32
C ILE A 192 5.62 -0.53 4.31
N ASP A 193 4.87 -1.18 5.20
CA ASP A 193 4.17 -0.52 6.29
C ASP A 193 4.78 -0.93 7.64
N LEU A 194 5.06 0.03 8.48
CA LEU A 194 5.55 -0.22 9.84
C LEU A 194 4.56 -1.06 10.66
N SER A 195 3.25 -0.99 10.39
CA SER A 195 2.23 -1.79 11.08
C SER A 195 2.34 -3.28 10.77
N HIS A 196 2.80 -3.66 9.57
CA HIS A 196 2.90 -5.06 9.16
C HIS A 196 4.19 -5.75 9.66
N ILE A 197 5.24 -4.99 9.93
CA ILE A 197 6.54 -5.55 10.31
C ILE A 197 6.48 -6.42 11.58
N PRO A 198 5.81 -6.02 12.67
CA PRO A 198 5.66 -6.89 13.83
C PRO A 198 4.92 -8.20 13.54
N MET A 199 3.99 -8.16 12.57
CA MET A 199 3.19 -9.33 12.15
C MET A 199 3.96 -10.30 11.25
N THR A 200 5.13 -9.92 10.74
CA THR A 200 6.06 -10.82 10.03
C THR A 200 7.17 -11.32 10.95
N TYR A 201 7.13 -10.96 12.26
CA TYR A 201 8.13 -11.34 13.27
C TYR A 201 9.53 -10.81 12.96
N GLU A 202 9.62 -9.71 12.22
CA GLU A 202 10.86 -9.08 11.78
C GLU A 202 11.09 -7.75 12.50
N THR A 203 12.29 -7.20 12.35
CA THR A 203 12.61 -5.86 12.86
C THR A 203 12.58 -4.83 11.72
N PRO A 204 12.21 -3.55 11.98
CA PRO A 204 12.24 -2.51 10.98
C PRO A 204 13.60 -2.35 10.29
N GLU A 205 14.70 -2.49 11.06
CA GLU A 205 16.06 -2.40 10.49
C GLU A 205 16.32 -3.53 9.49
N PHE A 206 15.97 -4.77 9.84
CA PHE A 206 16.15 -5.91 8.94
C PHE A 206 15.33 -5.75 7.65
N VAL A 207 14.05 -5.41 7.78
CA VAL A 207 13.14 -5.24 6.63
C VAL A 207 13.63 -4.13 5.71
N VAL A 208 13.91 -2.94 6.25
CA VAL A 208 14.34 -1.79 5.44
C VAL A 208 15.68 -2.08 4.74
N ARG A 209 16.67 -2.66 5.45
CA ARG A 209 17.97 -2.97 4.85
C ARG A 209 17.86 -4.03 3.75
N THR A 210 17.04 -5.06 3.97
CA THR A 210 16.82 -6.14 2.98
C THR A 210 16.12 -5.63 1.73
N LEU A 211 15.11 -4.76 1.89
CA LEU A 211 14.25 -4.32 0.80
C LEU A 211 14.67 -3.00 0.16
N ARG A 212 15.63 -2.27 0.74
CA ARG A 212 16.08 -0.94 0.29
C ARG A 212 16.26 -0.78 -1.23
N PRO A 213 16.86 -1.72 -1.98
CA PRO A 213 17.05 -1.56 -3.42
C PRO A 213 15.73 -1.47 -4.22
N TYR A 214 14.63 -1.89 -3.62
CA TYR A 214 13.32 -2.02 -4.24
C TYR A 214 12.27 -1.07 -3.66
N LEU A 215 12.57 -0.42 -2.52
CA LEU A 215 11.62 0.47 -1.85
C LEU A 215 11.35 1.73 -2.66
N THR A 216 10.07 2.04 -2.82
CA THR A 216 9.60 3.25 -3.50
C THR A 216 8.61 4.03 -2.64
N HIS A 217 7.98 3.36 -1.66
CA HIS A 217 6.96 3.93 -0.80
C HIS A 217 7.02 3.28 0.59
N PHE A 218 6.56 3.99 1.63
CA PHE A 218 6.41 3.41 2.96
C PHE A 218 5.26 4.06 3.73
N HIS A 219 4.63 3.27 4.59
CA HIS A 219 3.57 3.70 5.49
C HIS A 219 4.04 3.70 6.94
N LEU A 220 3.38 4.50 7.77
CA LEU A 220 3.53 4.56 9.21
C LEU A 220 2.22 4.17 9.86
N GLY A 221 2.19 2.99 10.45
CA GLY A 221 1.01 2.45 11.12
C GLY A 221 1.37 1.75 12.43
N ASN A 222 0.35 1.43 13.21
CA ASN A 222 0.45 0.65 14.44
C ASN A 222 -0.45 -0.57 14.34
N THR A 223 -0.08 -1.65 15.03
CA THR A 223 -0.83 -2.90 15.09
C THR A 223 -0.81 -3.46 16.51
N VAL A 224 -1.80 -4.30 16.83
CA VAL A 224 -1.82 -5.12 18.05
C VAL A 224 -1.69 -6.57 17.60
N CYS A 225 -0.57 -7.22 17.88
CA CYS A 225 -0.31 -8.58 17.39
C CYS A 225 0.25 -9.56 18.45
N ALA A 226 0.44 -9.11 19.69
CA ALA A 226 1.04 -9.94 20.74
C ALA A 226 0.02 -10.91 21.38
N ASP A 227 -1.24 -10.53 21.52
CA ASP A 227 -2.31 -11.35 22.10
C ASP A 227 -3.52 -11.41 21.16
N PRO A 228 -3.86 -12.60 20.62
CA PRO A 228 -5.03 -12.77 19.73
C PRO A 228 -6.38 -12.41 20.37
N LYS A 229 -6.44 -12.25 21.68
CA LYS A 229 -7.67 -11.84 22.41
C LYS A 229 -7.70 -10.35 22.70
N ALA A 230 -6.65 -9.61 22.41
CA ALA A 230 -6.59 -8.19 22.66
C ALA A 230 -7.54 -7.42 21.72
N GLU A 231 -8.11 -6.34 22.22
CA GLU A 231 -8.86 -5.40 21.40
C GLU A 231 -7.97 -4.85 20.29
N GLY A 232 -8.48 -4.80 19.07
CA GLY A 232 -7.76 -4.32 17.90
C GLY A 232 -6.66 -5.24 17.38
N TYR A 233 -6.71 -6.56 17.73
CA TYR A 233 -5.77 -7.55 17.23
C TYR A 233 -5.80 -7.67 15.71
N GLY A 234 -4.62 -7.73 15.09
CA GLY A 234 -4.42 -7.87 13.65
C GLY A 234 -4.18 -6.54 12.94
N ASP A 235 -4.47 -6.52 11.66
CA ASP A 235 -4.25 -5.37 10.76
C ASP A 235 -5.42 -4.36 10.82
N GLU A 236 -5.62 -3.79 12.01
CA GLU A 236 -6.70 -2.84 12.32
C GLU A 236 -6.20 -1.38 12.41
N HIS A 237 -4.91 -1.16 12.23
CA HIS A 237 -4.25 0.16 12.22
C HIS A 237 -4.65 1.05 13.42
N GLN A 238 -4.57 0.51 14.61
CA GLN A 238 -4.86 1.23 15.84
C GLN A 238 -3.95 2.48 15.96
N ARG A 239 -4.47 3.54 16.58
CA ARG A 239 -3.69 4.77 16.82
C ARG A 239 -2.38 4.46 17.57
N PHE A 240 -1.35 5.26 17.37
CA PHE A 240 -0.15 5.22 18.21
C PHE A 240 -0.52 5.45 19.67
N GLY A 241 0.13 4.73 20.59
CA GLY A 241 -0.23 4.76 22.02
C GLY A 241 -1.48 3.96 22.37
N PHE A 242 -2.04 3.13 21.45
CA PHE A 242 -3.13 2.21 21.78
C PHE A 242 -2.61 1.10 22.70
N PRO A 243 -3.38 0.66 23.74
CA PRO A 243 -2.98 -0.41 24.64
C PRO A 243 -2.62 -1.70 23.88
N GLY A 244 -1.44 -2.25 24.13
CA GLY A 244 -0.96 -3.45 23.42
C GLY A 244 -0.42 -3.20 22.01
N GLY A 245 -0.40 -1.93 21.56
CA GLY A 245 0.18 -1.59 20.27
C GLY A 245 1.67 -1.88 20.20
N SER A 246 2.11 -2.40 19.04
CA SER A 246 3.51 -2.79 18.79
C SER A 246 4.39 -1.60 18.43
N ASN A 247 3.81 -0.53 17.86
CA ASN A 247 4.51 0.66 17.40
C ASN A 247 4.03 1.91 18.15
N ASP A 248 5.00 2.73 18.54
CA ASP A 248 4.77 4.05 19.12
C ASP A 248 5.91 4.99 18.67
N THR A 249 6.04 6.15 19.25
CA THR A 249 7.01 7.18 18.89
C THR A 249 8.43 6.62 18.70
N LYS A 250 8.87 5.73 19.59
CA LYS A 250 10.21 5.14 19.49
C LYS A 250 10.37 4.31 18.20
N GLN A 251 9.44 3.42 17.91
CA GLN A 251 9.47 2.56 16.72
C GLN A 251 9.41 3.38 15.43
N VAL A 252 8.57 4.43 15.41
CA VAL A 252 8.50 5.37 14.28
C VAL A 252 9.84 6.08 14.06
N LEU A 253 10.46 6.58 15.11
CA LEU A 253 11.76 7.27 15.00
C LEU A 253 12.87 6.32 14.55
N ASP A 254 12.92 5.11 15.08
CA ASP A 254 13.90 4.09 14.67
C ASP A 254 13.71 3.71 13.18
N TYR A 255 12.46 3.50 12.75
CA TYR A 255 12.13 3.18 11.36
C TYR A 255 12.54 4.31 10.39
N LEU A 256 12.14 5.55 10.70
CA LEU A 256 12.51 6.71 9.89
C LEU A 256 14.03 6.94 9.85
N GLN A 257 14.74 6.65 10.94
CA GLN A 257 16.20 6.77 10.97
C GLN A 257 16.87 5.75 10.05
N VAL A 258 16.35 4.52 10.00
CA VAL A 258 16.86 3.49 9.08
C VAL A 258 16.54 3.84 7.63
N LEU A 259 15.32 4.31 7.34
CA LEU A 259 14.93 4.74 5.99
C LEU A 259 15.78 5.89 5.46
N LYS A 260 16.15 6.84 6.33
CA LYS A 260 16.98 8.00 5.98
C LYS A 260 18.42 7.63 5.63
N ASN A 261 19.00 6.62 6.31
CA ASN A 261 20.41 6.22 6.16
C ASN A 261 20.64 5.28 5.00
#